data_e4ceb02475179d0f9792d07384bb770a
#
_entry.id   e4ceb02475179d0f9792d07384bb770a
#
_cell.length_a   1.000
_cell.length_b   1.000
_cell.length_c   1.000
_cell.angle_alpha   90.00
_cell.angle_beta   90.00
_cell.angle_gamma   90.00
#
_symmetry.space_group_name_H-M   'P 1'
#
loop_
_entity.id
_entity.type
_entity.pdbx_description
1 polymer ?
#
loop_
_entity_poly.entity_id
_entity_poly.type
_entity_poly.pdbx_seq_one_letter_code
_entity_poly.pdbx_strand_id
1 'polypeptide(L)'
;KESVVVSMSSVKVSDITAPTRNLTNNLAGQVSGLIAIQRSSEPGFDDAEFWIRGISTFASNSAASTPLVLVDGIPRKITDIEPDEIETFSILKDAAATAIYGAEGANGVILVTTKRGKDEKPKITFKTEHSISSPQRLPEFVGSADYLGLYNEALRNDGEPALFSDETIEKFRNSTDPDLYPNTDWIKELLKKTTNNHRYTLNVRGGSARAKYFVSGAYYNESGIYKGNPTDKYDTNIGLDRFNLRSNIDMDVT
;
A
#
# COMPACT_ATOMS: atom_id res chain seq x y z
N LYS A 1 -1.19 -43.22 3.40
CA LYS A 1 -1.08 -41.72 3.47
C LYS A 1 -0.41 -41.29 2.19
N GLU A 2 -1.20 -40.93 1.18
CA GLU A 2 -0.67 -40.27 -0.02
C GLU A 2 -0.26 -38.85 0.41
N SER A 3 1.04 -38.56 0.29
CA SER A 3 1.56 -37.22 0.46
C SER A 3 1.19 -36.42 -0.79
N VAL A 4 0.12 -35.67 -0.75
CA VAL A 4 -0.12 -34.63 -1.76
C VAL A 4 0.97 -33.60 -1.60
N VAL A 5 1.95 -33.61 -2.49
CA VAL A 5 3.01 -32.60 -2.56
C VAL A 5 2.38 -31.33 -3.16
N VAL A 6 1.72 -30.56 -2.33
CA VAL A 6 1.19 -29.25 -2.71
C VAL A 6 2.27 -28.22 -2.41
N SER A 7 2.69 -27.45 -3.41
CA SER A 7 3.57 -26.30 -3.22
C SER A 7 2.80 -25.17 -2.53
N MET A 8 2.75 -25.23 -1.21
CA MET A 8 2.13 -24.24 -0.36
C MET A 8 3.23 -23.47 0.39
N SER A 9 3.20 -22.14 0.29
CA SER A 9 4.02 -21.27 1.11
C SER A 9 3.13 -20.66 2.20
N SER A 10 3.44 -20.95 3.45
CA SER A 10 2.76 -20.34 4.60
C SER A 10 3.73 -19.41 5.32
N VAL A 11 3.26 -18.23 5.66
CA VAL A 11 4.01 -17.22 6.41
C VAL A 11 3.16 -16.78 7.60
N LYS A 12 3.77 -16.72 8.77
CA LYS A 12 3.11 -16.13 9.94
C LYS A 12 3.19 -14.61 9.83
N VAL A 13 2.10 -13.94 10.07
CA VAL A 13 2.06 -12.47 9.99
C VAL A 13 2.95 -11.80 11.05
N SER A 14 3.20 -12.49 12.18
CA SER A 14 4.19 -12.03 13.18
C SER A 14 5.60 -11.83 12.61
N ASP A 15 5.92 -12.52 11.53
CA ASP A 15 7.24 -12.48 10.88
C ASP A 15 7.30 -11.39 9.79
N ILE A 16 6.15 -10.78 9.45
CA ILE A 16 5.99 -9.72 8.46
C ILE A 16 5.66 -8.39 9.18
N THR A 17 6.51 -7.97 10.08
CA THR A 17 6.29 -6.76 10.86
C THR A 17 6.94 -5.56 10.19
N ALA A 18 6.21 -4.89 9.28
CA ALA A 18 6.49 -3.51 8.96
C ALA A 18 5.26 -2.66 9.32
N PRO A 19 5.43 -1.44 9.83
CA PRO A 19 4.33 -0.56 10.25
C PRO A 19 3.65 0.08 9.04
N THR A 20 3.31 -0.74 8.04
CA THR A 20 2.59 -0.28 6.85
C THR A 20 1.10 -0.55 7.01
N ARG A 21 0.27 0.29 6.39
CA ARG A 21 -1.18 0.12 6.39
C ARG A 21 -1.56 -1.20 5.74
N ASN A 22 -0.97 -1.48 4.59
CA ASN A 22 -1.35 -2.62 3.75
C ASN A 22 -0.40 -3.79 3.90
N LEU A 23 -0.98 -4.94 4.22
CA LEU A 23 -0.26 -6.20 4.24
C LEU A 23 0.34 -6.53 2.87
N THR A 24 -0.33 -6.13 1.77
CA THR A 24 0.11 -6.39 0.40
C THR A 24 1.50 -5.85 0.11
N ASN A 25 1.83 -4.66 0.63
CA ASN A 25 3.14 -4.03 0.45
C ASN A 25 4.24 -4.80 1.20
N ASN A 26 3.90 -5.40 2.34
CA ASN A 26 4.84 -6.19 3.16
C ASN A 26 5.09 -7.60 2.62
N LEU A 27 4.18 -8.12 1.80
CA LEU A 27 4.32 -9.46 1.22
C LEU A 27 5.34 -9.50 0.08
N ALA A 28 5.64 -8.35 -0.53
CA ALA A 28 6.65 -8.24 -1.58
C ALA A 28 8.02 -8.71 -1.05
N GLY A 29 8.62 -9.69 -1.72
CA GLY A 29 9.92 -10.26 -1.34
C GLY A 29 9.90 -11.23 -0.15
N GLN A 30 8.82 -11.30 0.64
CA GLN A 30 8.69 -12.23 1.78
C GLN A 30 8.17 -13.60 1.37
N VAL A 31 7.41 -13.65 0.28
CA VAL A 31 6.79 -14.88 -0.20
C VAL A 31 7.34 -15.24 -1.57
N SER A 32 7.99 -16.40 -1.67
CA SER A 32 8.55 -16.85 -2.94
C SER A 32 7.47 -16.99 -4.03
N GLY A 33 7.71 -16.44 -5.22
CA GLY A 33 6.81 -16.49 -6.36
C GLY A 33 5.62 -15.53 -6.29
N LEU A 34 5.59 -14.62 -5.32
CA LEU A 34 4.67 -13.49 -5.29
C LEU A 34 5.40 -12.26 -5.86
N ILE A 35 4.82 -11.67 -6.89
CA ILE A 35 5.23 -10.38 -7.45
C ILE A 35 4.20 -9.35 -6.99
N ALA A 36 4.65 -8.29 -6.35
CA ALA A 36 3.80 -7.20 -5.92
C ALA A 36 4.33 -5.87 -6.48
N ILE A 37 3.45 -5.05 -7.01
CA ILE A 37 3.78 -3.73 -7.57
C ILE A 37 2.84 -2.71 -6.94
N GLN A 38 3.40 -1.78 -6.19
CA GLN A 38 2.70 -0.61 -5.68
C GLN A 38 2.80 0.51 -6.72
N ARG A 39 1.66 1.02 -7.20
CA ARG A 39 1.60 2.07 -8.23
C ARG A 39 1.50 3.47 -7.66
N SER A 40 0.89 3.60 -6.49
CA SER A 40 0.72 4.87 -5.78
C SER A 40 1.13 4.71 -4.32
N SER A 41 1.54 5.80 -3.70
CA SER A 41 1.76 5.88 -2.26
C SER A 41 0.78 6.84 -1.60
N GLU A 42 -0.26 7.25 -2.32
CA GLU A 42 -1.29 8.14 -1.78
C GLU A 42 -2.18 7.39 -0.78
N PRO A 43 -2.58 8.04 0.32
CA PRO A 43 -3.49 7.46 1.29
C PRO A 43 -4.78 6.94 0.63
N GLY A 44 -5.09 5.66 0.84
CA GLY A 44 -6.25 5.01 0.24
C GLY A 44 -6.04 4.44 -1.17
N PHE A 45 -4.94 4.76 -1.85
CA PHE A 45 -4.60 4.28 -3.19
C PHE A 45 -3.24 3.58 -3.25
N ASP A 46 -2.68 3.23 -2.10
CA ASP A 46 -1.35 2.61 -1.94
C ASP A 46 -1.37 1.07 -1.94
N ASP A 47 -2.48 0.47 -2.36
CA ASP A 47 -2.60 -0.98 -2.48
C ASP A 47 -1.65 -1.52 -3.55
N ALA A 48 -0.87 -2.56 -3.20
CA ALA A 48 -0.08 -3.26 -4.19
C ALA A 48 -0.97 -4.23 -4.98
N GLU A 49 -0.84 -4.18 -6.31
CA GLU A 49 -1.30 -5.25 -7.18
C GLU A 49 -0.32 -6.41 -7.08
N PHE A 50 -0.81 -7.65 -7.03
CA PHE A 50 0.05 -8.81 -6.88
C PHE A 50 -0.36 -9.95 -7.81
N TRP A 51 0.65 -10.72 -8.22
CA TRP A 51 0.52 -11.89 -9.10
C TRP A 51 1.32 -13.05 -8.54
N ILE A 52 0.80 -14.25 -8.73
CA ILE A 52 1.47 -15.48 -8.36
C ILE A 52 2.10 -16.09 -9.62
N ARG A 53 3.44 -16.27 -9.60
CA ARG A 53 4.23 -16.78 -10.74
C ARG A 53 4.14 -15.93 -12.03
N GLY A 54 3.74 -14.66 -11.91
CA GLY A 54 3.61 -13.74 -13.03
C GLY A 54 2.20 -13.64 -13.60
N ILE A 55 2.06 -12.89 -14.67
CA ILE A 55 0.78 -12.71 -15.38
C ILE A 55 0.57 -13.92 -16.29
N SER A 56 -0.39 -14.77 -15.94
CA SER A 56 -0.68 -16.02 -16.65
C SER A 56 -1.78 -15.90 -17.70
N THR A 57 -2.52 -14.79 -17.71
CA THR A 57 -3.65 -14.58 -18.64
C THR A 57 -3.40 -13.36 -19.51
N PHE A 58 -3.69 -13.50 -20.83
CA PHE A 58 -3.69 -12.38 -21.78
C PHE A 58 -4.94 -11.49 -21.67
N ALA A 59 -5.60 -11.48 -20.52
CA ALA A 59 -6.77 -10.65 -20.32
C ALA A 59 -6.36 -9.17 -20.34
N SER A 60 -7.03 -8.38 -21.16
CA SER A 60 -6.85 -6.93 -21.25
C SER A 60 -7.25 -6.18 -19.95
N ASN A 61 -7.77 -6.89 -18.97
CA ASN A 61 -8.28 -6.36 -17.72
C ASN A 61 -7.41 -6.86 -16.56
N SER A 62 -6.74 -5.97 -15.86
CA SER A 62 -5.88 -6.31 -14.70
C SER A 62 -6.61 -7.10 -13.61
N ALA A 63 -7.92 -6.87 -13.45
CA ALA A 63 -8.76 -7.59 -12.51
C ALA A 63 -8.86 -9.10 -12.81
N ALA A 64 -8.73 -9.51 -14.08
CA ALA A 64 -8.78 -10.92 -14.48
C ALA A 64 -7.46 -11.68 -14.24
N SER A 65 -6.38 -11.00 -13.86
CA SER A 65 -5.07 -11.59 -13.60
C SER A 65 -4.71 -11.65 -12.11
N THR A 66 -5.55 -11.12 -11.22
CA THR A 66 -5.29 -11.14 -9.77
C THR A 66 -5.64 -12.49 -9.16
N PRO A 67 -4.91 -12.96 -8.14
CA PRO A 67 -5.25 -14.19 -7.43
C PRO A 67 -6.56 -14.03 -6.63
N LEU A 68 -7.25 -15.15 -6.42
CA LEU A 68 -8.40 -15.22 -5.53
C LEU A 68 -7.95 -15.10 -4.07
N VAL A 69 -8.51 -14.15 -3.33
CA VAL A 69 -8.25 -14.00 -1.88
C VAL A 69 -9.43 -14.52 -1.08
N LEU A 70 -9.18 -15.48 -0.23
CA LEU A 70 -10.16 -16.07 0.68
C LEU A 70 -9.80 -15.76 2.14
N VAL A 71 -10.69 -15.08 2.83
CA VAL A 71 -10.57 -14.79 4.26
C VAL A 71 -11.53 -15.70 5.01
N ASP A 72 -10.99 -16.63 5.78
CA ASP A 72 -11.77 -17.67 6.46
C ASP A 72 -12.71 -18.42 5.50
N GLY A 73 -12.27 -18.63 4.25
CA GLY A 73 -13.02 -19.32 3.19
C GLY A 73 -13.99 -18.45 2.37
N ILE A 74 -14.09 -17.16 2.67
CA ILE A 74 -14.99 -16.23 1.98
C ILE A 74 -14.17 -15.28 1.09
N PRO A 75 -14.53 -15.10 -0.21
CA PRO A 75 -13.86 -14.13 -1.09
C PRO A 75 -13.97 -12.71 -0.53
N ARG A 76 -12.83 -12.06 -0.32
CA ARG A 76 -12.74 -10.67 0.16
C ARG A 76 -11.50 -9.98 -0.38
N LYS A 77 -11.50 -8.66 -0.34
CA LYS A 77 -10.28 -7.88 -0.60
C LYS A 77 -9.34 -8.00 0.59
N ILE A 78 -8.06 -8.22 0.32
CA ILE A 78 -7.04 -8.32 1.37
C ILE A 78 -6.85 -7.00 2.11
N THR A 79 -7.14 -5.88 1.43
CA THR A 79 -7.05 -4.53 1.96
C THR A 79 -8.07 -4.21 3.03
N ASP A 80 -9.16 -5.02 3.12
CA ASP A 80 -10.21 -4.84 4.11
C ASP A 80 -9.88 -5.45 5.47
N ILE A 81 -8.68 -6.05 5.61
CA ILE A 81 -8.28 -6.78 6.81
C ILE A 81 -7.13 -6.06 7.49
N GLU A 82 -7.24 -5.89 8.80
CA GLU A 82 -6.13 -5.40 9.59
C GLU A 82 -5.06 -6.49 9.78
N PRO A 83 -3.77 -6.15 9.62
CA PRO A 83 -2.68 -7.12 9.81
C PRO A 83 -2.71 -7.81 11.16
N ASP A 84 -3.09 -7.09 12.22
CA ASP A 84 -3.18 -7.62 13.58
C ASP A 84 -4.31 -8.64 13.78
N GLU A 85 -5.26 -8.76 12.85
CA GLU A 85 -6.34 -9.78 12.88
C GLU A 85 -5.93 -11.11 12.27
N ILE A 86 -4.85 -11.14 11.50
CA ILE A 86 -4.43 -12.31 10.74
C ILE A 86 -3.61 -13.26 11.62
N GLU A 87 -3.93 -14.54 11.58
CA GLU A 87 -3.15 -15.62 12.19
C GLU A 87 -2.15 -16.19 11.20
N THR A 88 -2.62 -16.60 10.02
CA THR A 88 -1.79 -17.19 8.98
C THR A 88 -2.14 -16.69 7.60
N PHE A 89 -1.13 -16.66 6.75
CA PHE A 89 -1.23 -16.32 5.34
C PHE A 89 -0.62 -17.45 4.52
N SER A 90 -1.39 -18.04 3.62
CA SER A 90 -0.94 -19.17 2.80
C SER A 90 -1.24 -18.93 1.33
N ILE A 91 -0.29 -19.26 0.46
CA ILE A 91 -0.45 -19.12 -0.98
C ILE A 91 -0.45 -20.49 -1.63
N LEU A 92 -1.52 -20.78 -2.38
CA LEU A 92 -1.64 -21.94 -3.25
C LEU A 92 -1.22 -21.54 -4.66
N LYS A 93 -0.13 -22.14 -5.15
CA LYS A 93 0.51 -21.77 -6.41
C LYS A 93 0.28 -22.80 -7.53
N ASP A 94 -0.05 -24.03 -7.17
CA ASP A 94 -0.15 -25.13 -8.11
C ASP A 94 -1.59 -25.36 -8.58
N ALA A 95 -1.74 -25.74 -9.85
CA ALA A 95 -3.03 -26.01 -10.45
C ALA A 95 -3.83 -27.08 -9.69
N ALA A 96 -3.16 -28.09 -9.13
CA ALA A 96 -3.80 -29.12 -8.32
C ALA A 96 -4.39 -28.55 -7.01
N ALA A 97 -3.69 -27.59 -6.39
CA ALA A 97 -4.15 -26.94 -5.16
C ALA A 97 -5.27 -25.93 -5.42
N THR A 98 -5.26 -25.28 -6.60
CA THR A 98 -6.26 -24.28 -6.99
C THR A 98 -7.49 -24.90 -7.67
N ALA A 99 -7.42 -26.15 -8.12
CA ALA A 99 -8.52 -26.85 -8.79
C ALA A 99 -9.83 -26.89 -7.97
N ILE A 100 -9.73 -26.88 -6.63
CA ILE A 100 -10.87 -26.86 -5.73
C ILE A 100 -11.70 -25.57 -5.89
N TYR A 101 -11.05 -24.48 -6.35
CA TYR A 101 -11.64 -23.14 -6.48
C TYR A 101 -12.07 -22.82 -7.91
N GLY A 102 -11.98 -23.80 -8.81
CA GLY A 102 -12.43 -23.68 -10.21
C GLY A 102 -11.68 -22.58 -10.98
N ALA A 103 -12.39 -21.92 -11.90
CA ALA A 103 -11.82 -20.88 -12.76
C ALA A 103 -11.29 -19.65 -11.99
N GLU A 104 -11.91 -19.31 -10.86
CA GLU A 104 -11.47 -18.18 -10.03
C GLU A 104 -10.09 -18.42 -9.38
N GLY A 105 -9.72 -19.69 -9.16
CA GLY A 105 -8.43 -20.08 -8.64
C GLY A 105 -7.32 -20.19 -9.70
N ALA A 106 -7.59 -19.92 -10.97
CA ALA A 106 -6.64 -20.13 -12.07
C ALA A 106 -5.34 -19.30 -11.93
N ASN A 107 -5.43 -18.12 -11.36
CA ASN A 107 -4.28 -17.22 -11.09
C ASN A 107 -3.63 -17.45 -9.73
N GLY A 108 -3.98 -18.53 -9.05
CA GLY A 108 -3.57 -18.83 -7.70
C GLY A 108 -4.57 -18.38 -6.65
N VAL A 109 -4.44 -18.92 -5.45
CA VAL A 109 -5.34 -18.63 -4.32
C VAL A 109 -4.53 -18.21 -3.11
N ILE A 110 -4.96 -17.15 -2.47
CA ILE A 110 -4.44 -16.66 -1.20
C ILE A 110 -5.44 -16.99 -0.11
N LEU A 111 -5.00 -17.79 0.85
CA LEU A 111 -5.79 -18.16 2.03
C LEU A 111 -5.33 -17.32 3.22
N VAL A 112 -6.21 -16.53 3.76
CA VAL A 112 -6.00 -15.75 4.98
C VAL A 112 -6.86 -16.37 6.08
N THR A 113 -6.22 -16.81 7.16
CA THR A 113 -6.92 -17.26 8.34
C THR A 113 -6.84 -16.19 9.41
N THR A 114 -7.97 -15.79 9.96
CA THR A 114 -8.01 -14.77 11.00
C THR A 114 -7.87 -15.41 12.40
N LYS A 115 -7.42 -14.60 13.37
CA LYS A 115 -7.28 -15.01 14.76
C LYS A 115 -8.63 -15.41 15.33
N ARG A 116 -8.63 -16.49 16.09
CA ARG A 116 -9.81 -17.01 16.78
C ARG A 116 -9.63 -17.01 18.28
N GLY A 117 -10.74 -17.16 18.99
CA GLY A 117 -10.76 -17.35 20.42
C GLY A 117 -10.00 -18.61 20.84
N LYS A 118 -9.51 -18.62 22.07
CA LYS A 118 -8.89 -19.78 22.70
C LYS A 118 -9.55 -20.06 24.03
N ASP A 119 -9.48 -21.31 24.49
CA ASP A 119 -9.89 -21.69 25.85
C ASP A 119 -8.84 -21.17 26.83
N GLU A 120 -8.98 -19.91 27.17
CA GLU A 120 -8.08 -19.18 28.08
C GLU A 120 -8.83 -18.02 28.74
N LYS A 121 -8.28 -17.52 29.85
CA LYS A 121 -8.82 -16.31 30.49
C LYS A 121 -8.77 -15.13 29.50
N PRO A 122 -9.73 -14.19 29.58
CA PRO A 122 -9.74 -13.02 28.73
C PRO A 122 -8.39 -12.28 28.72
N LYS A 123 -7.81 -12.11 27.53
CA LYS A 123 -6.58 -11.36 27.31
C LYS A 123 -6.90 -10.13 26.47
N ILE A 124 -6.65 -8.97 27.05
CA ILE A 124 -6.81 -7.67 26.36
C ILE A 124 -5.43 -7.21 25.94
N THR A 125 -5.31 -6.84 24.66
CA THR A 125 -4.08 -6.30 24.08
C THR A 125 -4.41 -4.98 23.41
N PHE A 126 -3.76 -3.91 23.86
CA PHE A 126 -3.81 -2.60 23.20
C PHE A 126 -2.45 -2.33 22.57
N LYS A 127 -2.46 -1.94 21.30
CA LYS A 127 -1.27 -1.60 20.52
C LYS A 127 -1.45 -0.23 19.91
N THR A 128 -0.42 0.58 19.99
CA THR A 128 -0.35 1.87 19.32
C THR A 128 0.90 1.92 18.47
N GLU A 129 0.75 2.39 17.24
CA GLU A 129 1.84 2.56 16.29
C GLU A 129 1.80 3.97 15.74
N HIS A 130 2.94 4.64 15.79
CA HIS A 130 3.15 5.94 15.18
C HIS A 130 4.27 5.80 14.17
N SER A 131 4.02 6.23 12.95
CA SER A 131 5.02 6.19 11.89
C SER A 131 5.16 7.54 11.21
N ILE A 132 6.39 7.83 10.79
CA ILE A 132 6.72 9.01 10.00
C ILE A 132 7.13 8.48 8.62
N SER A 133 6.39 8.91 7.60
CA SER A 133 6.68 8.55 6.22
C SER A 133 7.34 9.71 5.49
N SER A 134 8.28 9.42 4.61
CA SER A 134 8.93 10.40 3.75
C SER A 134 9.12 9.81 2.36
N PRO A 135 9.06 10.63 1.29
CA PRO A 135 9.39 10.16 -0.05
C PRO A 135 10.81 9.62 -0.09
N GLN A 136 10.99 8.42 -0.62
CA GLN A 136 12.32 7.85 -0.78
C GLN A 136 13.11 8.54 -1.89
N ARG A 137 12.42 8.96 -2.95
CA ARG A 137 13.02 9.62 -4.10
C ARG A 137 12.01 10.55 -4.75
N LEU A 138 12.40 11.79 -4.93
CA LEU A 138 11.67 12.76 -5.72
C LEU A 138 12.50 13.09 -6.97
N PRO A 139 11.87 13.41 -8.10
CA PRO A 139 12.59 13.89 -9.27
C PRO A 139 13.23 15.23 -8.93
N GLU A 140 14.45 15.43 -9.42
CA GLU A 140 15.12 16.72 -9.36
C GLU A 140 14.89 17.42 -10.69
N PHE A 141 14.31 18.61 -10.66
CA PHE A 141 14.09 19.43 -11.83
C PHE A 141 15.15 20.53 -11.89
N VAL A 142 15.57 20.85 -13.11
CA VAL A 142 16.46 21.99 -13.34
C VAL A 142 15.73 23.31 -13.08
N GLY A 143 16.44 24.32 -12.62
CA GLY A 143 15.90 25.66 -12.45
C GLY A 143 15.52 26.31 -13.77
N SER A 144 14.68 27.35 -13.72
CA SER A 144 14.18 28.03 -14.92
C SER A 144 15.31 28.54 -15.83
N ALA A 145 16.35 29.17 -15.25
CA ALA A 145 17.50 29.67 -16.04
C ALA A 145 18.25 28.55 -16.76
N ASP A 146 18.49 27.42 -16.09
CA ASP A 146 19.19 26.28 -16.68
C ASP A 146 18.33 25.59 -17.73
N TYR A 147 17.01 25.51 -17.53
CA TYR A 147 16.08 25.01 -18.53
C TYR A 147 16.14 25.84 -19.81
N LEU A 148 16.10 27.20 -19.72
CA LEU A 148 16.19 28.09 -20.86
C LEU A 148 17.53 27.96 -21.58
N GLY A 149 18.63 27.80 -20.84
CA GLY A 149 19.97 27.55 -21.40
C GLY A 149 20.03 26.25 -22.21
N LEU A 150 19.52 25.15 -21.63
CA LEU A 150 19.46 23.85 -22.29
C LEU A 150 18.52 23.87 -23.51
N TYR A 151 17.43 24.62 -23.45
CA TYR A 151 16.53 24.80 -24.59
C TYR A 151 17.22 25.52 -25.76
N ASN A 152 17.96 26.60 -25.47
CA ASN A 152 18.76 27.28 -26.48
C ASN A 152 19.85 26.38 -27.06
N GLU A 153 20.47 25.53 -26.25
CA GLU A 153 21.46 24.56 -26.71
C GLU A 153 20.83 23.53 -27.67
N ALA A 154 19.65 23.03 -27.35
CA ALA A 154 18.91 22.12 -28.23
C ALA A 154 18.60 22.79 -29.58
N LEU A 155 18.11 24.03 -29.59
CA LEU A 155 17.86 24.77 -30.83
C LEU A 155 19.13 24.94 -31.67
N ARG A 156 20.26 25.28 -31.05
CA ARG A 156 21.55 25.42 -31.78
C ARG A 156 21.99 24.07 -32.39
N ASN A 157 21.76 22.96 -31.68
CA ASN A 157 22.10 21.65 -32.22
C ASN A 157 21.23 21.26 -33.43
N ASP A 158 19.99 21.76 -33.46
CA ASP A 158 19.06 21.59 -34.60
C ASP A 158 19.32 22.60 -35.74
N GLY A 159 20.30 23.50 -35.57
CA GLY A 159 20.63 24.54 -36.57
C GLY A 159 19.72 25.78 -36.50
N GLU A 160 18.92 25.90 -35.45
CA GLU A 160 18.01 27.01 -35.22
C GLU A 160 18.64 28.09 -34.32
N PRO A 161 18.23 29.36 -34.44
CA PRO A 161 18.71 30.44 -33.58
C PRO A 161 18.21 30.27 -32.15
N ALA A 162 19.02 30.75 -31.19
CA ALA A 162 18.60 30.77 -29.77
C ALA A 162 17.32 31.61 -29.58
N LEU A 163 16.38 31.09 -28.83
CA LEU A 163 15.09 31.75 -28.57
C LEU A 163 15.18 32.77 -27.44
N PHE A 164 15.98 32.47 -26.41
CA PHE A 164 16.11 33.30 -25.23
C PHE A 164 17.46 34.01 -25.18
N SER A 165 17.45 35.34 -24.95
CA SER A 165 18.68 36.09 -24.77
C SER A 165 19.38 35.76 -23.47
N ASP A 166 20.71 35.93 -23.43
CA ASP A 166 21.48 35.73 -22.17
C ASP A 166 20.99 36.66 -21.04
N GLU A 167 20.58 37.89 -21.39
CA GLU A 167 19.99 38.84 -20.44
C GLU A 167 18.70 38.29 -19.80
N THR A 168 17.85 37.64 -20.62
CA THR A 168 16.62 37.01 -20.14
C THR A 168 16.94 35.85 -19.20
N ILE A 169 17.90 34.99 -19.56
CA ILE A 169 18.34 33.85 -18.71
C ILE A 169 18.89 34.34 -17.36
N GLU A 170 19.67 35.42 -17.37
CA GLU A 170 20.18 36.03 -16.13
C GLU A 170 19.08 36.62 -15.25
N LYS A 171 18.02 37.19 -15.84
CA LYS A 171 16.85 37.65 -15.05
C LYS A 171 16.16 36.49 -14.34
N PHE A 172 16.00 35.32 -14.97
CA PHE A 172 15.50 34.11 -14.33
C PHE A 172 16.44 33.56 -13.24
N ARG A 173 17.79 33.60 -13.52
CA ARG A 173 18.79 33.14 -12.56
C ARG A 173 18.79 33.96 -11.27
N ASN A 174 18.67 35.28 -11.42
CA ASN A 174 18.69 36.20 -10.30
C ASN A 174 17.31 36.47 -9.67
N SER A 175 16.24 35.89 -10.26
CA SER A 175 14.84 36.14 -9.85
C SER A 175 14.56 37.63 -9.66
N THR A 176 14.99 38.46 -10.64
CA THR A 176 14.96 39.94 -10.56
C THR A 176 13.53 40.47 -10.33
N ASP A 177 12.54 39.80 -10.91
CA ASP A 177 11.11 39.99 -10.68
C ASP A 177 10.45 38.60 -10.61
N PRO A 178 10.09 38.11 -9.44
CA PRO A 178 9.53 36.76 -9.31
C PRO A 178 8.22 36.51 -10.06
N ASP A 179 7.45 37.57 -10.33
CA ASP A 179 6.19 37.47 -11.07
C ASP A 179 6.43 37.33 -12.58
N LEU A 180 7.45 37.98 -13.10
CA LEU A 180 7.81 37.94 -14.53
C LEU A 180 8.86 36.87 -14.86
N TYR A 181 9.77 36.58 -13.93
CA TYR A 181 10.87 35.63 -14.08
C TYR A 181 10.85 34.57 -12.94
N PRO A 182 9.79 33.74 -12.87
CA PRO A 182 9.64 32.78 -11.79
C PRO A 182 10.70 31.66 -11.88
N ASN A 183 11.21 31.27 -10.69
CA ASN A 183 12.09 30.11 -10.54
C ASN A 183 11.61 29.27 -9.34
N THR A 184 10.41 28.73 -9.46
CA THR A 184 9.73 28.04 -8.37
C THR A 184 10.07 26.56 -8.37
N ASP A 185 10.56 26.05 -7.26
CA ASP A 185 10.69 24.61 -7.01
C ASP A 185 9.33 24.05 -6.56
N TRP A 186 8.54 23.59 -7.52
CA TRP A 186 7.20 23.08 -7.28
C TRP A 186 7.17 21.88 -6.32
N ILE A 187 8.22 21.06 -6.29
CA ILE A 187 8.32 19.95 -5.34
C ILE A 187 8.35 20.48 -3.91
N LYS A 188 9.18 21.49 -3.65
CA LYS A 188 9.26 22.10 -2.32
C LYS A 188 8.00 22.89 -1.96
N GLU A 189 7.35 23.51 -2.93
CA GLU A 189 6.12 24.28 -2.68
C GLU A 189 4.94 23.38 -2.41
N LEU A 190 4.77 22.31 -3.15
CA LEU A 190 3.57 21.47 -3.07
C LEU A 190 3.67 20.30 -2.10
N LEU A 191 4.87 19.80 -1.81
CA LEU A 191 5.05 18.59 -1.01
C LEU A 191 5.60 18.87 0.38
N LYS A 192 5.08 18.14 1.36
CA LYS A 192 5.65 18.02 2.70
C LYS A 192 6.87 17.11 2.66
N LYS A 193 7.85 17.36 3.52
CA LYS A 193 9.01 16.47 3.65
C LYS A 193 8.65 15.15 4.32
N THR A 194 7.69 15.18 5.24
CA THR A 194 7.26 14.03 6.03
C THR A 194 5.76 14.09 6.28
N THR A 195 5.15 12.93 6.49
CA THR A 195 3.77 12.76 6.93
C THR A 195 3.71 11.86 8.15
N ASN A 196 2.67 11.98 8.95
CA ASN A 196 2.46 11.19 10.16
C ASN A 196 1.29 10.23 9.97
N ASN A 197 1.47 9.00 10.42
CA ASN A 197 0.43 7.97 10.42
C ASN A 197 0.27 7.42 11.84
N HIS A 198 -0.96 7.13 12.23
CA HIS A 198 -1.29 6.65 13.56
C HIS A 198 -2.19 5.41 13.44
N ARG A 199 -1.87 4.37 14.19
CA ARG A 199 -2.71 3.18 14.32
C ARG A 199 -2.93 2.84 15.77
N TYR A 200 -4.17 2.56 16.11
CA TYR A 200 -4.59 2.10 17.42
C TYR A 200 -5.36 0.80 17.24
N THR A 201 -4.95 -0.26 17.91
CA THR A 201 -5.60 -1.56 17.82
C THR A 201 -5.90 -2.08 19.23
N LEU A 202 -7.13 -2.51 19.44
CA LEU A 202 -7.59 -3.14 20.67
C LEU A 202 -8.10 -4.54 20.34
N ASN A 203 -7.47 -5.55 20.91
CA ASN A 203 -7.86 -6.94 20.74
C ASN A 203 -8.26 -7.56 22.08
N VAL A 204 -9.37 -8.28 22.07
CA VAL A 204 -9.85 -9.06 23.22
C VAL A 204 -10.00 -10.51 22.77
N ARG A 205 -9.30 -11.42 23.40
CA ARG A 205 -9.36 -12.85 23.11
C ARG A 205 -9.55 -13.64 24.39
N GLY A 206 -10.39 -14.66 24.34
CA GLY A 206 -10.62 -15.55 25.46
C GLY A 206 -11.65 -16.59 25.11
N GLY A 207 -12.08 -17.33 26.16
CA GLY A 207 -13.15 -18.30 26.02
C GLY A 207 -13.10 -19.39 27.04
N SER A 208 -14.00 -20.33 26.86
CA SER A 208 -14.11 -21.59 27.59
C SER A 208 -14.22 -22.74 26.61
N ALA A 209 -14.30 -23.96 27.10
CA ALA A 209 -14.54 -25.14 26.27
C ALA A 209 -15.77 -25.01 25.36
N ARG A 210 -16.82 -24.29 25.82
CA ARG A 210 -18.10 -24.15 25.11
C ARG A 210 -18.19 -22.92 24.21
N ALA A 211 -17.47 -21.84 24.53
CA ALA A 211 -17.55 -20.61 23.76
C ALA A 211 -16.19 -19.92 23.76
N LYS A 212 -15.69 -19.62 22.56
CA LYS A 212 -14.41 -18.94 22.34
C LYS A 212 -14.67 -17.71 21.51
N TYR A 213 -13.97 -16.62 21.81
CA TYR A 213 -14.17 -15.35 21.13
C TYR A 213 -12.86 -14.62 20.87
N PHE A 214 -12.83 -13.93 19.75
CA PHE A 214 -11.83 -12.93 19.40
C PHE A 214 -12.54 -11.70 18.86
N VAL A 215 -12.33 -10.56 19.51
CA VAL A 215 -12.88 -9.26 19.07
C VAL A 215 -11.72 -8.31 18.87
N SER A 216 -11.68 -7.65 17.72
CA SER A 216 -10.68 -6.66 17.33
C SER A 216 -11.36 -5.38 16.92
N GLY A 217 -10.84 -4.25 17.41
CA GLY A 217 -11.17 -2.91 16.94
C GLY A 217 -9.90 -2.17 16.57
N ALA A 218 -9.88 -1.55 15.40
CA ALA A 218 -8.75 -0.77 14.93
C ALA A 218 -9.20 0.59 14.39
N TYR A 219 -8.37 1.59 14.64
CA TYR A 219 -8.45 2.91 14.01
C TYR A 219 -7.10 3.23 13.38
N TYR A 220 -7.13 3.65 12.14
CA TYR A 220 -5.96 4.07 11.38
C TYR A 220 -6.21 5.44 10.75
N ASN A 221 -5.26 6.34 10.96
CA ASN A 221 -5.25 7.67 10.35
C ASN A 221 -3.95 7.86 9.57
N GLU A 222 -4.06 8.34 8.36
CA GLU A 222 -2.92 8.62 7.47
C GLU A 222 -3.09 9.99 6.81
N SER A 223 -2.05 10.81 6.87
CA SER A 223 -2.01 12.13 6.23
C SER A 223 -1.25 12.05 4.91
N GLY A 224 -1.78 12.69 3.89
CA GLY A 224 -1.13 12.80 2.59
C GLY A 224 0.04 13.77 2.58
N ILE A 225 0.84 13.67 1.52
CA ILE A 225 2.09 14.40 1.36
C ILE A 225 1.92 15.82 0.84
N TYR A 226 0.74 16.16 0.28
CA TYR A 226 0.52 17.49 -0.28
C TYR A 226 0.38 18.54 0.82
N LYS A 227 0.93 19.73 0.59
CA LYS A 227 0.66 20.89 1.43
C LYS A 227 -0.70 21.44 1.06
N GLY A 228 -1.59 21.59 2.04
CA GLY A 228 -2.82 22.34 1.87
C GLY A 228 -2.53 23.83 1.68
N ASN A 229 -3.33 24.50 0.88
CA ASN A 229 -3.27 25.97 0.79
C ASN A 229 -4.09 26.57 1.93
N PRO A 230 -3.50 27.40 2.83
CA PRO A 230 -4.21 27.98 3.96
C PRO A 230 -5.37 28.90 3.57
N THR A 231 -5.43 29.36 2.32
CA THR A 231 -6.49 30.23 1.80
C THR A 231 -7.68 29.46 1.24
N ASP A 232 -7.55 28.15 1.05
CA ASP A 232 -8.63 27.33 0.53
C ASP A 232 -9.68 27.05 1.61
N LYS A 233 -10.95 27.07 1.22
CA LYS A 233 -12.09 26.75 2.11
C LYS A 233 -12.18 25.25 2.44
N TYR A 234 -11.41 24.41 1.77
CA TYR A 234 -11.37 22.97 1.91
C TYR A 234 -9.90 22.48 1.89
N ASP A 235 -9.66 21.40 2.59
CA ASP A 235 -8.34 20.76 2.58
C ASP A 235 -8.17 19.99 1.26
N THR A 236 -7.16 20.36 0.49
CA THR A 236 -6.79 19.71 -0.77
C THR A 236 -5.86 18.52 -0.55
N ASN A 237 -5.42 18.29 0.70
CA ASN A 237 -4.57 17.18 1.04
C ASN A 237 -5.39 15.89 1.13
N ILE A 238 -4.88 14.82 0.54
CA ILE A 238 -5.49 13.50 0.64
C ILE A 238 -5.18 12.94 2.02
N GLY A 239 -6.20 12.50 2.74
CA GLY A 239 -6.08 11.82 4.03
C GLY A 239 -6.95 10.58 4.07
N LEU A 240 -6.63 9.65 4.93
CA LEU A 240 -7.41 8.44 5.16
C LEU A 240 -7.68 8.25 6.65
N ASP A 241 -8.95 8.10 6.98
CA ASP A 241 -9.42 7.62 8.27
C ASP A 241 -10.14 6.29 8.07
N ARG A 242 -9.68 5.26 8.77
CA ARG A 242 -10.24 3.92 8.66
C ARG A 242 -10.57 3.35 10.02
N PHE A 243 -11.79 2.84 10.14
CA PHE A 243 -12.25 2.10 11.31
C PHE A 243 -12.50 0.66 10.91
N ASN A 244 -12.01 -0.28 11.68
CA ASN A 244 -12.25 -1.70 11.49
C ASN A 244 -12.78 -2.32 12.79
N LEU A 245 -13.79 -3.17 12.68
CA LEU A 245 -14.33 -3.96 13.77
C LEU A 245 -14.54 -5.38 13.29
N ARG A 246 -13.97 -6.36 14.01
CA ARG A 246 -14.13 -7.78 13.74
C ARG A 246 -14.52 -8.52 15.01
N SER A 247 -15.43 -9.47 14.85
CA SER A 247 -15.80 -10.40 15.92
C SER A 247 -15.86 -11.82 15.36
N ASN A 248 -15.09 -12.72 15.94
CA ASN A 248 -15.10 -14.16 15.65
C ASN A 248 -15.55 -14.87 16.93
N ILE A 249 -16.64 -15.59 16.85
CA ILE A 249 -17.23 -16.33 17.98
C ILE A 249 -17.45 -17.77 17.54
N ASP A 250 -16.84 -18.70 18.24
CA ASP A 250 -17.00 -20.13 18.03
C ASP A 250 -17.74 -20.71 19.24
N MET A 251 -18.88 -21.38 19.00
CA MET A 251 -19.70 -22.00 20.06
C MET A 251 -19.96 -23.48 19.76
N ASP A 252 -19.72 -24.30 20.73
CA ASP A 252 -20.14 -25.73 20.72
C ASP A 252 -21.56 -25.82 21.24
N VAL A 253 -22.51 -26.23 20.41
CA VAL A 253 -23.97 -26.21 20.67
C VAL A 253 -24.48 -27.56 21.21
N THR A 254 -23.63 -28.48 21.57
CA THR A 254 -24.04 -29.82 22.12
C THR A 254 -23.72 -29.97 23.56
#